data_35c228babd86d9c54166551e4bef3812
#
_entry.id   35c228babd86d9c54166551e4bef3812
#
_cell.length_a   1.000
_cell.length_b   1.000
_cell.length_c   1.000
_cell.angle_alpha   90.00
_cell.angle_beta   90.00
_cell.angle_gamma   90.00
#
_symmetry.space_group_name_H-M   'P 1'
#
loop_
_entity.id
_entity.type
_entity.pdbx_description
1 polymer ?
#
loop_
_entity_poly.entity_id
_entity_poly.type
_entity_poly.pdbx_seq_one_letter_code
_entity_poly.pdbx_strand_id
1 'polypeptide(L)'
;SLAKFLPVDAQEAWRVMEKIVGPPLAKDQQIFNDGYWMLPLADYWSRHHIDSFSIALTALEALTRRGTSEFAVRSFYHAYPEKMKEVLRRWVRHHCFHVRRLATEGSRPYLPWGGRLKVDESTAEDYLSIISDLKSDCSPFVRRSVGNHVRDWRRINAKIADQWIAAHQPPKDVLRLALPKK
;
A
#
# COMPACT_ATOMS: atom_id res chain seq x y z
N SER A 1 18.18 3.54 17.05
CA SER A 1 17.15 4.21 16.26
C SER A 1 17.81 5.06 15.18
N LEU A 2 17.31 4.99 13.93
CA LEU A 2 17.77 5.82 12.80
C LEU A 2 17.68 7.33 13.10
N ALA A 3 16.72 7.73 13.94
CA ALA A 3 16.55 9.12 14.36
C ALA A 3 17.79 9.74 15.05
N LYS A 4 18.75 8.93 15.49
CA LYS A 4 20.02 9.45 16.05
C LYS A 4 21.02 9.89 14.98
N PHE A 5 20.83 9.44 13.74
CA PHE A 5 21.77 9.62 12.63
C PHE A 5 21.19 10.45 11.47
N LEU A 6 19.90 10.72 11.49
CA LEU A 6 19.23 11.50 10.46
C LEU A 6 18.87 12.89 10.98
N PRO A 7 18.87 13.92 10.11
CA PRO A 7 18.38 15.25 10.46
C PRO A 7 16.93 15.21 11.00
N VAL A 8 16.63 16.14 11.90
CA VAL A 8 15.27 16.33 12.44
C VAL A 8 14.33 16.91 11.39
N ASP A 9 14.85 17.73 10.48
CA ASP A 9 14.09 18.26 9.36
C ASP A 9 13.78 17.16 8.34
N ALA A 10 12.51 17.02 7.96
CA ALA A 10 12.04 15.97 7.07
C ALA A 10 12.66 16.06 5.66
N GLN A 11 12.85 17.27 5.14
CA GLN A 11 13.42 17.47 3.79
C GLN A 11 14.90 17.09 3.77
N GLU A 12 15.63 17.45 4.81
CA GLU A 12 17.05 17.09 4.95
C GLU A 12 17.23 15.59 5.19
N ALA A 13 16.37 15.00 6.04
CA ALA A 13 16.36 13.55 6.27
C ALA A 13 16.15 12.77 4.97
N TRP A 14 15.22 13.23 4.12
CA TRP A 14 15.00 12.62 2.82
C TRP A 14 16.21 12.77 1.89
N ARG A 15 16.82 13.93 1.82
CA ARG A 15 18.03 14.16 1.00
C ARG A 15 19.19 13.23 1.38
N VAL A 16 19.32 12.90 2.67
CA VAL A 16 20.31 11.92 3.14
C VAL A 16 19.91 10.50 2.71
N MET A 17 18.66 10.10 2.97
CA MET A 17 18.18 8.76 2.64
C MET A 17 18.24 8.48 1.14
N GLU A 18 17.83 9.42 0.31
CA GLU A 18 17.79 9.26 -1.14
C GLU A 18 19.13 8.87 -1.75
N LYS A 19 20.24 9.32 -1.14
CA LYS A 19 21.60 8.97 -1.57
C LYS A 19 22.00 7.51 -1.32
N ILE A 20 21.36 6.86 -0.35
CA ILE A 20 21.73 5.49 0.09
C ILE A 20 20.78 4.41 -0.40
N VAL A 21 19.55 4.76 -0.81
CA VAL A 21 18.53 3.75 -1.14
C VAL A 21 18.69 3.09 -2.52
N GLY A 22 19.62 3.56 -3.35
CA GLY A 22 19.94 2.95 -4.65
C GLY A 22 18.82 3.08 -5.70
N PRO A 23 18.94 2.37 -6.82
CA PRO A 23 17.97 2.42 -7.91
C PRO A 23 16.69 1.61 -7.58
N PRO A 24 15.56 1.92 -8.22
CA PRO A 24 14.34 1.12 -8.12
C PRO A 24 14.54 -0.32 -8.58
N LEU A 25 13.80 -1.26 -7.97
CA LEU A 25 13.78 -2.65 -8.37
C LEU A 25 13.07 -2.83 -9.72
N ALA A 26 13.69 -3.61 -10.61
CA ALA A 26 13.13 -3.90 -11.94
C ALA A 26 12.05 -4.99 -11.93
N LYS A 27 12.06 -5.89 -10.93
CA LYS A 27 11.17 -7.07 -10.83
C LYS A 27 10.31 -7.03 -9.59
N ASP A 28 9.07 -7.52 -9.71
CA ASP A 28 8.07 -7.56 -8.65
C ASP A 28 8.40 -8.49 -7.47
N GLN A 29 9.19 -9.54 -7.70
CA GLN A 29 9.51 -10.54 -6.67
C GLN A 29 10.73 -10.18 -5.80
N GLN A 30 11.50 -9.18 -6.19
CA GLN A 30 12.72 -8.79 -5.46
C GLN A 30 12.46 -8.12 -4.11
N ILE A 31 11.24 -7.60 -3.88
CA ILE A 31 10.89 -6.93 -2.62
C ILE A 31 11.17 -7.80 -1.39
N PHE A 32 10.83 -9.08 -1.44
CA PHE A 32 11.00 -9.98 -0.29
C PHE A 32 12.42 -10.57 -0.16
N ASN A 33 13.20 -10.57 -1.22
CA ASN A 33 14.56 -11.10 -1.20
C ASN A 33 15.57 -10.00 -0.89
N ASP A 34 15.44 -8.84 -1.53
CA ASP A 34 16.47 -7.80 -1.51
C ASP A 34 16.03 -6.51 -0.78
N GLY A 35 14.74 -6.39 -0.45
CA GLY A 35 14.15 -5.15 0.07
C GLY A 35 13.93 -5.09 1.59
N TYR A 36 14.20 -6.15 2.36
CA TYR A 36 13.92 -6.17 3.80
C TYR A 36 14.65 -5.10 4.61
N TRP A 37 15.87 -4.78 4.26
CA TRP A 37 16.66 -3.75 4.91
C TRP A 37 16.06 -2.35 4.78
N MET A 38 15.11 -2.17 3.84
CA MET A 38 14.37 -0.93 3.65
C MET A 38 13.25 -0.71 4.67
N LEU A 39 12.77 -1.78 5.34
CA LEU A 39 11.68 -1.67 6.30
C LEU A 39 11.96 -0.67 7.44
N PRO A 40 13.15 -0.65 8.06
CA PRO A 40 13.47 0.37 9.07
C PRO A 40 13.47 1.80 8.52
N LEU A 41 13.82 1.99 7.23
CA LEU A 41 13.79 3.30 6.58
C LEU A 41 12.36 3.78 6.38
N ALA A 42 11.46 2.89 5.96
CA ALA A 42 10.04 3.21 5.83
C ALA A 42 9.40 3.46 7.21
N ASP A 43 9.70 2.63 8.22
CA ASP A 43 9.21 2.79 9.59
C ASP A 43 9.62 4.13 10.22
N TYR A 44 10.83 4.60 9.92
CA TYR A 44 11.30 5.92 10.36
C TYR A 44 10.32 7.05 9.98
N TRP A 45 9.80 7.06 8.76
CA TRP A 45 8.87 8.09 8.30
C TRP A 45 7.55 8.06 9.05
N SER A 46 7.03 6.89 9.35
CA SER A 46 5.78 6.76 10.09
C SER A 46 5.90 7.15 11.56
N ARG A 47 7.09 7.00 12.15
CA ARG A 47 7.32 7.28 13.57
C ARG A 47 7.76 8.72 13.86
N HIS A 48 8.53 9.30 12.95
CA HIS A 48 9.20 10.58 13.22
C HIS A 48 8.71 11.73 12.36
N HIS A 49 8.02 11.45 11.25
CA HIS A 49 7.59 12.48 10.28
C HIS A 49 6.13 12.34 9.85
N ILE A 50 5.27 11.87 10.75
CA ILE A 50 3.83 11.72 10.46
C ILE A 50 3.20 13.07 10.10
N ASP A 51 3.62 14.16 10.75
CA ASP A 51 3.09 15.52 10.52
C ASP A 51 3.68 16.16 9.25
N SER A 52 4.81 15.67 8.76
CA SER A 52 5.41 16.09 7.48
C SER A 52 4.80 15.34 6.29
N PHE A 53 3.46 15.28 6.24
CA PHE A 53 2.66 14.41 5.38
C PHE A 53 3.16 14.29 3.95
N SER A 54 3.34 15.40 3.25
CA SER A 54 3.73 15.40 1.82
C SER A 54 5.12 14.82 1.59
N ILE A 55 6.09 15.21 2.42
CA ILE A 55 7.49 14.74 2.30
C ILE A 55 7.58 13.27 2.67
N ALA A 56 6.92 12.87 3.76
CA ALA A 56 6.90 11.49 4.22
C ALA A 56 6.29 10.56 3.16
N LEU A 57 5.17 10.94 2.54
CA LEU A 57 4.57 10.12 1.48
C LEU A 57 5.42 10.07 0.21
N THR A 58 6.11 11.15 -0.15
CA THR A 58 7.10 11.13 -1.25
C THR A 58 8.22 10.15 -0.96
N ALA A 59 8.75 10.15 0.26
CA ALA A 59 9.78 9.20 0.69
C ALA A 59 9.26 7.76 0.67
N LEU A 60 8.07 7.49 1.22
CA LEU A 60 7.46 6.16 1.23
C LEU A 60 7.15 5.64 -0.18
N GLU A 61 6.73 6.51 -1.10
CA GLU A 61 6.55 6.17 -2.51
C GLU A 61 7.88 5.81 -3.19
N ALA A 62 8.95 6.55 -2.91
CA ALA A 62 10.27 6.25 -3.42
C ALA A 62 10.85 4.97 -2.82
N LEU A 63 10.66 4.73 -1.52
CA LEU A 63 11.10 3.52 -0.83
C LEU A 63 10.36 2.28 -1.32
N THR A 64 9.05 2.36 -1.59
CA THR A 64 8.29 1.20 -2.08
C THR A 64 8.76 0.68 -3.44
N ARG A 65 9.44 1.51 -4.24
CA ARG A 65 10.05 1.10 -5.50
C ARG A 65 11.33 0.25 -5.31
N ARG A 66 11.83 0.16 -4.08
CA ARG A 66 13.09 -0.49 -3.71
C ARG A 66 12.91 -1.60 -2.67
N GLY A 67 11.78 -1.61 -2.02
CA GLY A 67 11.38 -2.54 -1.00
C GLY A 67 9.86 -2.52 -0.83
N THR A 68 9.38 -2.31 0.37
CA THR A 68 7.95 -2.08 0.63
C THR A 68 7.73 -1.03 1.70
N SER A 69 6.70 -0.19 1.52
CA SER A 69 6.24 0.79 2.49
C SER A 69 4.85 0.47 3.04
N GLU A 70 4.31 -0.73 2.75
CA GLU A 70 2.92 -1.11 3.07
C GLU A 70 2.61 -1.06 4.57
N PHE A 71 3.59 -1.29 5.43
CA PHE A 71 3.41 -1.20 6.88
C PHE A 71 3.42 0.26 7.36
N ALA A 72 4.38 1.04 6.88
CA ALA A 72 4.58 2.43 7.29
C ALA A 72 3.41 3.34 6.87
N VAL A 73 2.85 3.18 5.67
CA VAL A 73 1.72 4.01 5.20
C VAL A 73 0.46 3.85 6.06
N ARG A 74 0.33 2.77 6.83
CA ARG A 74 -0.85 2.51 7.67
C ARG A 74 -1.01 3.55 8.78
N SER A 75 0.09 4.06 9.34
CA SER A 75 0.05 5.16 10.30
C SER A 75 -0.60 6.41 9.70
N PHE A 76 -0.34 6.69 8.41
CA PHE A 76 -0.95 7.80 7.69
C PHE A 76 -2.45 7.58 7.40
N TYR A 77 -2.86 6.35 7.08
CA TYR A 77 -4.28 6.01 6.98
C TYR A 77 -5.03 6.23 8.30
N HIS A 78 -4.39 5.97 9.45
CA HIS A 78 -5.00 6.23 10.75
C HIS A 78 -5.05 7.72 11.11
N ALA A 79 -3.97 8.45 10.81
CA ALA A 79 -3.87 9.87 11.17
C ALA A 79 -4.65 10.80 10.22
N TYR A 80 -4.69 10.46 8.93
CA TYR A 80 -5.21 11.31 7.86
C TYR A 80 -6.09 10.54 6.85
N PRO A 81 -7.18 9.88 7.27
CA PRO A 81 -7.93 8.95 6.42
C PRO A 81 -8.41 9.59 5.11
N GLU A 82 -8.95 10.80 5.14
CA GLU A 82 -9.46 11.46 3.92
C GLU A 82 -8.33 11.86 2.96
N LYS A 83 -7.24 12.43 3.49
CA LYS A 83 -6.07 12.74 2.65
C LYS A 83 -5.48 11.48 2.02
N MET A 84 -5.50 10.36 2.74
CA MET A 84 -5.01 9.09 2.21
C MET A 84 -5.90 8.51 1.11
N LYS A 85 -7.22 8.76 1.09
CA LYS A 85 -8.08 8.42 -0.04
C LYS A 85 -7.68 9.17 -1.32
N GLU A 86 -7.31 10.45 -1.21
CA GLU A 86 -6.81 11.23 -2.35
C GLU A 86 -5.46 10.69 -2.85
N VAL A 87 -4.56 10.37 -1.92
CA VAL A 87 -3.29 9.72 -2.25
C VAL A 87 -3.51 8.37 -2.94
N LEU A 88 -4.44 7.57 -2.44
CA LEU A 88 -4.80 6.28 -3.01
C LEU A 88 -5.30 6.43 -4.46
N ARG A 89 -6.19 7.40 -4.75
CA ARG A 89 -6.64 7.69 -6.12
C ARG A 89 -5.50 8.07 -7.07
N ARG A 90 -4.47 8.75 -6.57
CA ARG A 90 -3.26 9.05 -7.34
C ARG A 90 -2.39 7.82 -7.55
N TRP A 91 -2.20 7.01 -6.51
CA TRP A 91 -1.33 5.83 -6.57
C TRP A 91 -1.87 4.71 -7.46
N VAL A 92 -3.18 4.51 -7.54
CA VAL A 92 -3.77 3.51 -8.45
C VAL A 92 -3.50 3.81 -9.93
N ARG A 93 -3.26 5.07 -10.27
CA ARG A 93 -2.93 5.51 -11.63
C ARG A 93 -1.43 5.72 -11.89
N HIS A 94 -0.61 5.35 -10.91
CA HIS A 94 0.83 5.58 -11.01
C HIS A 94 1.49 4.66 -12.06
N HIS A 95 2.47 5.19 -12.84
CA HIS A 95 3.17 4.41 -13.87
C HIS A 95 3.93 3.21 -13.29
N CYS A 96 4.50 3.33 -12.08
CA CYS A 96 5.25 2.27 -11.41
C CYS A 96 4.30 1.27 -10.71
N PHE A 97 4.40 0.00 -11.06
CA PHE A 97 3.56 -1.04 -10.49
C PHE A 97 3.79 -1.27 -8.99
N HIS A 98 4.98 -0.98 -8.46
CA HIS A 98 5.23 -1.03 -7.02
C HIS A 98 4.35 -0.03 -6.24
N VAL A 99 4.16 1.18 -6.80
CA VAL A 99 3.30 2.21 -6.20
C VAL A 99 1.82 1.80 -6.34
N ARG A 100 1.40 1.27 -7.49
CA ARG A 100 0.05 0.73 -7.66
C ARG A 100 -0.22 -0.44 -6.69
N ARG A 101 0.77 -1.30 -6.48
CA ARG A 101 0.66 -2.35 -5.46
C ARG A 101 0.59 -1.76 -4.04
N LEU A 102 1.40 -0.74 -3.71
CA LEU A 102 1.32 -0.05 -2.42
C LEU A 102 -0.09 0.48 -2.16
N ALA A 103 -0.75 1.03 -3.19
CA ALA A 103 -2.12 1.49 -3.09
C ALA A 103 -3.06 0.38 -2.60
N THR A 104 -2.97 -0.81 -3.19
CA THR A 104 -3.85 -1.94 -2.83
C THR A 104 -3.42 -2.64 -1.55
N GLU A 105 -2.12 -2.82 -1.31
CA GLU A 105 -1.64 -3.59 -0.16
C GLU A 105 -1.67 -2.75 1.13
N GLY A 106 -1.23 -1.49 1.07
CA GLY A 106 -1.21 -0.59 2.23
C GLY A 106 -2.59 -0.24 2.77
N SER A 107 -3.61 -0.22 1.90
CA SER A 107 -5.01 0.07 2.25
C SER A 107 -5.85 -1.17 2.61
N ARG A 108 -5.27 -2.36 2.65
CA ARG A 108 -5.99 -3.60 3.03
C ARG A 108 -6.57 -3.50 4.43
N PRO A 109 -7.83 -3.92 4.67
CA PRO A 109 -8.38 -4.03 6.02
C PRO A 109 -7.52 -4.87 6.96
N TYR A 110 -7.01 -6.01 6.48
CA TYR A 110 -6.19 -6.97 7.24
C TYR A 110 -4.85 -7.21 6.55
N LEU A 111 -3.84 -6.45 6.90
CA LEU A 111 -2.50 -6.69 6.38
C LEU A 111 -1.75 -7.65 7.32
N PRO A 112 -1.25 -8.80 6.83
CA PRO A 112 -0.39 -9.67 7.64
C PRO A 112 0.78 -8.85 8.22
N TRP A 113 1.02 -9.00 9.52
CA TRP A 113 2.03 -8.27 10.32
C TRP A 113 1.83 -6.74 10.41
N GLY A 114 0.94 -6.15 9.61
CA GLY A 114 0.68 -4.71 9.57
C GLY A 114 -0.51 -4.25 10.43
N GLY A 115 -1.15 -5.18 11.13
CA GLY A 115 -2.36 -4.87 11.92
C GLY A 115 -3.60 -4.60 11.06
N ARG A 116 -4.65 -4.05 11.70
CA ARG A 116 -5.92 -3.70 11.05
C ARG A 116 -5.99 -2.20 10.77
N LEU A 117 -6.58 -1.81 9.64
CA LEU A 117 -7.08 -0.45 9.49
C LEU A 117 -8.41 -0.30 10.24
N LYS A 118 -8.68 0.89 10.75
CA LYS A 118 -9.98 1.27 11.32
C LYS A 118 -10.93 1.57 10.16
N VAL A 119 -11.47 0.50 9.58
CA VAL A 119 -12.43 0.55 8.48
C VAL A 119 -13.65 -0.29 8.84
N ASP A 120 -14.80 0.13 8.35
CA ASP A 120 -16.09 -0.54 8.52
C ASP A 120 -16.82 -0.65 7.17
N GLU A 121 -18.05 -1.14 7.18
CA GLU A 121 -18.83 -1.31 5.98
C GLU A 121 -19.13 0.02 5.26
N SER A 122 -19.23 1.13 5.99
CA SER A 122 -19.50 2.45 5.40
C SER A 122 -18.34 2.97 4.55
N THR A 123 -17.12 2.53 4.85
CA THR A 123 -15.90 2.91 4.12
C THR A 123 -15.55 1.94 2.99
N ALA A 124 -16.23 0.78 2.91
CA ALA A 124 -15.92 -0.28 1.96
C ALA A 124 -16.07 0.17 0.50
N GLU A 125 -17.17 0.87 0.19
CA GLU A 125 -17.46 1.33 -1.17
C GLU A 125 -16.35 2.25 -1.68
N ASP A 126 -15.90 3.20 -0.88
CA ASP A 126 -14.81 4.12 -1.22
C ASP A 126 -13.53 3.36 -1.60
N TYR A 127 -13.08 2.46 -0.72
CA TYR A 127 -11.83 1.73 -0.96
C TYR A 127 -11.94 0.76 -2.14
N LEU A 128 -13.02 0.00 -2.23
CA LEU A 128 -13.25 -0.97 -3.30
C LEU A 128 -13.43 -0.29 -4.65
N SER A 129 -14.13 0.85 -4.71
CA SER A 129 -14.26 1.66 -5.92
C SER A 129 -12.89 2.13 -6.42
N ILE A 130 -12.06 2.69 -5.54
CA ILE A 130 -10.74 3.19 -5.93
C ILE A 130 -9.84 2.08 -6.46
N ILE A 131 -9.79 0.91 -5.80
CA ILE A 131 -8.91 -0.19 -6.22
C ILE A 131 -9.45 -0.96 -7.43
N SER A 132 -10.70 -0.77 -7.81
CA SER A 132 -11.30 -1.49 -8.94
C SER A 132 -10.63 -1.18 -10.28
N ASP A 133 -9.99 -0.02 -10.41
CA ASP A 133 -9.17 0.33 -11.58
C ASP A 133 -8.00 -0.67 -11.78
N LEU A 134 -7.56 -1.34 -10.71
CA LEU A 134 -6.42 -2.25 -10.72
C LEU A 134 -6.79 -3.74 -10.86
N LYS A 135 -8.09 -4.08 -10.97
CA LYS A 135 -8.53 -5.49 -11.09
C LYS A 135 -7.93 -6.22 -12.29
N SER A 136 -7.65 -5.49 -13.37
CA SER A 136 -7.06 -6.00 -14.61
C SER A 136 -5.68 -5.38 -14.89
N ASP A 137 -4.97 -4.95 -13.85
CA ASP A 137 -3.61 -4.39 -13.99
C ASP A 137 -2.70 -5.33 -14.78
N CYS A 138 -1.81 -4.78 -15.60
CA CYS A 138 -0.84 -5.56 -16.37
C CYS A 138 0.10 -6.39 -15.47
N SER A 139 0.41 -5.92 -14.26
CA SER A 139 1.24 -6.63 -13.29
C SER A 139 0.44 -7.70 -12.51
N PRO A 140 0.81 -8.99 -12.60
CA PRO A 140 0.23 -10.04 -11.77
C PRO A 140 0.41 -9.77 -10.26
N PHE A 141 1.46 -9.06 -9.90
CA PHE A 141 1.77 -8.69 -8.53
C PHE A 141 0.75 -7.70 -7.96
N VAL A 142 0.31 -6.73 -8.77
CA VAL A 142 -0.76 -5.79 -8.41
C VAL A 142 -2.09 -6.53 -8.33
N ARG A 143 -2.46 -7.34 -9.33
CA ARG A 143 -3.71 -8.11 -9.33
C ARG A 143 -3.82 -9.06 -8.14
N ARG A 144 -2.71 -9.68 -7.72
CA ARG A 144 -2.66 -10.50 -6.49
C ARG A 144 -3.05 -9.68 -5.27
N SER A 145 -2.56 -8.46 -5.16
CA SER A 145 -2.89 -7.55 -4.07
C SER A 145 -4.36 -7.15 -4.08
N VAL A 146 -4.94 -6.88 -5.25
CA VAL A 146 -6.39 -6.62 -5.39
C VAL A 146 -7.21 -7.81 -4.88
N GLY A 147 -6.89 -9.04 -5.30
CA GLY A 147 -7.59 -10.24 -4.82
C GLY A 147 -7.53 -10.42 -3.30
N ASN A 148 -6.35 -10.16 -2.71
CA ASN A 148 -6.18 -10.17 -1.26
C ASN A 148 -7.01 -9.08 -0.56
N HIS A 149 -7.09 -7.89 -1.15
CA HIS A 149 -7.86 -6.76 -0.62
C HIS A 149 -9.37 -7.09 -0.59
N VAL A 150 -9.91 -7.61 -1.70
CA VAL A 150 -11.32 -8.03 -1.77
C VAL A 150 -11.61 -9.17 -0.78
N ARG A 151 -10.68 -10.13 -0.63
CA ARG A 151 -10.79 -11.19 0.40
C ARG A 151 -10.87 -10.62 1.82
N ASP A 152 -10.13 -9.58 2.11
CA ASP A 152 -10.15 -8.96 3.43
C ASP A 152 -11.49 -8.26 3.70
N TRP A 153 -12.07 -7.58 2.71
CA TRP A 153 -13.43 -7.04 2.80
C TRP A 153 -14.47 -8.15 2.97
N ARG A 154 -14.28 -9.31 2.31
CA ARG A 154 -15.15 -10.46 2.48
C ARG A 154 -15.19 -10.97 3.92
N ARG A 155 -14.09 -10.83 4.67
CA ARG A 155 -14.04 -11.20 6.10
C ARG A 155 -14.82 -10.23 6.99
N ILE A 156 -14.99 -8.98 6.56
CA ILE A 156 -15.81 -7.98 7.24
C ILE A 156 -17.27 -8.22 6.91
N ASN A 157 -17.59 -8.25 5.62
CA ASN A 157 -18.93 -8.53 5.09
C ASN A 157 -18.84 -9.21 3.72
N ALA A 158 -19.28 -10.47 3.65
CA ALA A 158 -19.23 -11.26 2.43
C ALA A 158 -20.09 -10.66 1.30
N LYS A 159 -21.24 -10.06 1.63
CA LYS A 159 -22.15 -9.43 0.66
C LYS A 159 -21.48 -8.30 -0.12
N ILE A 160 -20.69 -7.46 0.57
CA ILE A 160 -19.95 -6.35 -0.06
C ILE A 160 -18.96 -6.89 -1.10
N ALA A 161 -18.19 -7.93 -0.74
CA ALA A 161 -17.24 -8.54 -1.67
C ALA A 161 -17.94 -9.20 -2.86
N ASP A 162 -19.07 -9.89 -2.63
CA ASP A 162 -19.86 -10.53 -3.68
C ASP A 162 -20.47 -9.51 -4.64
N GLN A 163 -20.99 -8.39 -4.14
CA GLN A 163 -21.48 -7.28 -4.94
C GLN A 163 -20.37 -6.68 -5.81
N TRP A 164 -19.19 -6.45 -5.21
CA TRP A 164 -18.05 -5.96 -5.97
C TRP A 164 -17.62 -6.93 -7.09
N ILE A 165 -17.54 -8.23 -6.80
CA ILE A 165 -17.21 -9.27 -7.78
C ILE A 165 -18.23 -9.29 -8.92
N ALA A 166 -19.53 -9.25 -8.61
CA ALA A 166 -20.60 -9.25 -9.60
C ALA A 166 -20.54 -8.02 -10.52
N ALA A 167 -20.31 -6.83 -9.93
CA ALA A 167 -20.25 -5.57 -10.68
C ALA A 167 -18.99 -5.45 -11.56
N HIS A 168 -17.85 -5.96 -11.11
CA HIS A 168 -16.58 -5.70 -11.78
C HIS A 168 -16.03 -6.89 -12.57
N GLN A 169 -16.57 -8.09 -12.39
CA GLN A 169 -16.19 -9.33 -13.10
C GLN A 169 -14.66 -9.50 -13.23
N PRO A 170 -13.90 -9.51 -12.10
CA PRO A 170 -12.45 -9.50 -12.15
C PRO A 170 -11.88 -10.79 -12.76
N PRO A 171 -10.64 -10.77 -13.28
CA PRO A 171 -9.99 -11.94 -13.87
C PRO A 171 -9.89 -13.14 -12.91
N LYS A 172 -9.73 -14.34 -13.46
CA LYS A 172 -9.70 -15.60 -12.68
C LYS A 172 -8.63 -15.64 -11.58
N ASP A 173 -7.48 -15.02 -11.80
CA ASP A 173 -6.38 -14.96 -10.82
C ASP A 173 -6.75 -14.08 -9.61
N VAL A 174 -7.49 -12.98 -9.81
CA VAL A 174 -8.06 -12.14 -8.75
C VAL A 174 -9.16 -12.90 -8.01
N LEU A 175 -10.10 -13.51 -8.74
CA LEU A 175 -11.21 -14.29 -8.16
C LEU A 175 -10.71 -15.42 -7.26
N ARG A 176 -9.68 -16.17 -7.68
CA ARG A 176 -9.11 -17.27 -6.89
C ARG A 176 -8.61 -16.83 -5.52
N LEU A 177 -8.22 -15.55 -5.39
CA LEU A 177 -7.73 -14.99 -4.12
C LEU A 177 -8.86 -14.33 -3.31
N ALA A 178 -9.84 -13.74 -3.99
CA ALA A 178 -10.98 -13.06 -3.37
C ALA A 178 -11.98 -14.05 -2.75
N LEU A 179 -12.14 -15.23 -3.35
CA LEU A 179 -13.05 -16.28 -2.89
C LEU A 179 -12.42 -17.19 -1.83
N PRO A 180 -13.24 -17.82 -0.96
CA PRO A 180 -12.74 -18.82 -0.02
C PRO A 180 -12.11 -20.00 -0.77
N LYS A 181 -11.06 -20.57 -0.21
CA LYS A 181 -10.53 -21.87 -0.71
C LYS A 181 -11.60 -22.93 -0.45
N LYS A 182 -11.94 -23.68 -1.48
CA LYS A 182 -12.75 -24.88 -1.35
C LYS A 182 -11.98 -25.95 -0.57
#